data_d85e6dce55e869fe387285b16044a586
#
_entry.id   d85e6dce55e869fe387285b16044a586
#
_cell.length_a   1.000
_cell.length_b   1.000
_cell.length_c   1.000
_cell.angle_alpha   90.00
_cell.angle_beta   90.00
_cell.angle_gamma   90.00
#
_symmetry.space_group_name_H-M   'P 1'
#
loop_
_entity.id
_entity.type
_entity.pdbx_description
1 polymer ?
#
loop_
_entity_poly.entity_id
_entity_poly.type
_entity_poly.pdbx_seq_one_letter_code
_entity_poly.pdbx_strand_id
1 'polypeptide(L)'
;MLILCSNGLTSNAIIAALRPYTDGLKTAALVVTADHVYKENNYHVPRGIEELKGLGLAVDVLDIDRTPCKALEQYDVVEFIGGNPYYLLTSIREHHAEPILRRIADSKLLIGWSAAAFVFGPSLALVNEYTPEMNLVELKDLSALKLTDIEVLPHYDRFLSRFEHFEETCAKHEADTGVAVVRLNDGDAVLIRGTEKEIIRG
;
A
#
# COMPACT_ATOMS: atom_id res chain seq x y z
N MET A 1 -3.10 -0.85 -13.03
CA MET A 1 -3.93 0.06 -12.21
C MET A 1 -3.53 -0.08 -10.75
N LEU A 2 -3.37 1.03 -10.05
CA LEU A 2 -2.92 1.04 -8.66
C LEU A 2 -3.96 1.76 -7.78
N ILE A 3 -4.29 1.21 -6.61
CA ILE A 3 -5.03 1.93 -5.59
C ILE A 3 -4.25 1.90 -4.28
N LEU A 4 -4.10 3.07 -3.68
CA LEU A 4 -3.40 3.25 -2.41
C LEU A 4 -4.41 3.73 -1.37
N CYS A 5 -4.62 2.90 -0.34
CA CYS A 5 -5.60 3.14 0.71
C CYS A 5 -4.93 3.51 2.03
N SER A 6 -5.64 4.25 2.87
CA SER A 6 -5.20 4.47 4.24
C SER A 6 -5.18 3.16 5.04
N ASN A 7 -6.30 2.46 5.13
CA ASN A 7 -6.46 1.32 6.02
C ASN A 7 -7.17 0.09 5.40
N GLY A 8 -7.13 -0.07 4.08
CA GLY A 8 -7.77 -1.15 3.33
C GLY A 8 -9.03 -0.69 2.59
N LEU A 9 -9.84 -1.64 2.12
CA LEU A 9 -11.06 -1.36 1.36
C LEU A 9 -12.26 -1.09 2.28
N THR A 10 -12.09 -0.25 3.29
CA THR A 10 -12.98 -0.12 4.44
C THR A 10 -14.20 0.77 4.22
N SER A 11 -14.27 1.53 3.13
CA SER A 11 -15.41 2.41 2.86
C SER A 11 -16.23 1.96 1.65
N ASN A 12 -17.53 2.26 1.69
CA ASN A 12 -18.43 2.01 0.56
C ASN A 12 -18.01 2.80 -0.70
N ALA A 13 -17.39 3.97 -0.51
CA ALA A 13 -16.90 4.79 -1.61
C ALA A 13 -15.77 4.07 -2.38
N ILE A 14 -14.80 3.48 -1.66
CA ILE A 14 -13.72 2.69 -2.26
C ILE A 14 -14.29 1.48 -3.02
N ILE A 15 -15.19 0.72 -2.39
CA ILE A 15 -15.82 -0.45 -3.01
C ILE A 15 -16.60 -0.05 -4.28
N ALA A 16 -17.36 1.04 -4.23
CA ALA A 16 -18.11 1.55 -5.39
C ALA A 16 -17.18 1.96 -6.53
N ALA A 17 -16.06 2.63 -6.22
CA ALA A 17 -15.06 3.04 -7.20
C ALA A 17 -14.33 1.84 -7.84
N LEU A 18 -14.14 0.74 -7.10
CA LEU A 18 -13.45 -0.44 -7.62
C LEU A 18 -14.37 -1.39 -8.42
N ARG A 19 -15.67 -1.42 -8.17
CA ARG A 19 -16.60 -2.34 -8.85
C ARG A 19 -16.47 -2.37 -10.38
N PRO A 20 -16.36 -1.24 -11.09
CA PRO A 20 -16.22 -1.25 -12.55
C PRO A 20 -14.93 -1.96 -13.04
N TYR A 21 -13.94 -2.07 -12.19
CA TYR A 21 -12.63 -2.66 -12.52
C TYR A 21 -12.44 -4.08 -12.00
N THR A 22 -13.34 -4.54 -11.13
CA THR A 22 -13.28 -5.90 -10.57
C THR A 22 -14.36 -6.82 -11.15
N ASP A 23 -15.30 -6.27 -11.92
CA ASP A 23 -16.33 -7.08 -12.58
C ASP A 23 -15.70 -8.10 -13.54
N GLY A 24 -16.06 -9.36 -13.38
CA GLY A 24 -15.52 -10.47 -14.16
C GLY A 24 -14.16 -11.03 -13.67
N LEU A 25 -13.45 -10.36 -12.77
CA LEU A 25 -12.25 -10.89 -12.12
C LEU A 25 -12.63 -12.03 -11.15
N LYS A 26 -11.68 -12.95 -10.87
CA LYS A 26 -11.97 -14.19 -10.15
C LYS A 26 -11.10 -14.40 -8.91
N THR A 27 -9.85 -13.94 -8.95
CA THR A 27 -8.84 -14.33 -7.96
C THR A 27 -8.11 -13.15 -7.38
N ALA A 28 -7.79 -13.22 -6.09
CA ALA A 28 -6.96 -12.24 -5.40
C ALA A 28 -5.88 -12.90 -4.54
N ALA A 29 -4.70 -12.31 -4.51
CA ALA A 29 -3.68 -12.58 -3.51
C ALA A 29 -3.71 -11.49 -2.44
N LEU A 30 -3.88 -11.87 -1.18
CA LEU A 30 -3.71 -11.01 -0.01
C LEU A 30 -2.30 -11.23 0.54
N VAL A 31 -1.40 -10.26 0.35
CA VAL A 31 0.01 -10.38 0.70
C VAL A 31 0.24 -9.81 2.09
N VAL A 32 0.71 -10.66 3.01
CA VAL A 32 0.83 -10.36 4.46
C VAL A 32 2.25 -10.01 4.90
N THR A 33 3.17 -9.89 4.00
CA THR A 33 4.61 -9.75 4.28
C THR A 33 4.96 -8.54 5.15
N ALA A 34 4.23 -7.43 5.02
CA ALA A 34 4.50 -6.21 5.79
C ALA A 34 4.42 -6.41 7.32
N ASP A 35 3.66 -7.39 7.78
CA ASP A 35 3.66 -7.78 9.20
C ASP A 35 4.65 -8.94 9.42
N HIS A 36 5.88 -8.61 9.80
CA HIS A 36 6.95 -9.59 9.99
C HIS A 36 6.75 -10.52 11.21
N VAL A 37 5.84 -10.16 12.12
CA VAL A 37 5.58 -10.91 13.35
C VAL A 37 4.45 -11.91 13.19
N TYR A 38 3.28 -11.44 12.77
CA TYR A 38 2.06 -12.23 12.76
C TYR A 38 1.72 -12.83 11.40
N LYS A 39 2.21 -12.21 10.30
CA LYS A 39 2.00 -12.72 8.92
C LYS A 39 0.52 -13.04 8.66
N GLU A 40 0.22 -14.28 8.30
CA GLU A 40 -1.14 -14.80 8.09
C GLU A 40 -2.04 -14.76 9.34
N ASN A 41 -1.45 -14.64 10.53
CA ASN A 41 -2.17 -14.51 11.79
C ASN A 41 -2.43 -13.05 12.20
N ASN A 42 -2.07 -12.07 11.37
CA ASN A 42 -2.39 -10.67 11.62
C ASN A 42 -3.89 -10.48 11.73
N TYR A 43 -4.34 -9.70 12.72
CA TYR A 43 -5.77 -9.47 13.00
C TYR A 43 -6.53 -8.76 11.86
N HIS A 44 -5.84 -8.15 10.92
CA HIS A 44 -6.45 -7.56 9.72
C HIS A 44 -6.71 -8.56 8.59
N VAL A 45 -6.06 -9.72 8.61
CA VAL A 45 -6.18 -10.71 7.51
C VAL A 45 -7.62 -11.18 7.29
N PRO A 46 -8.39 -11.55 8.34
CA PRO A 46 -9.80 -11.92 8.14
C PRO A 46 -10.62 -10.82 7.48
N ARG A 47 -10.39 -9.56 7.86
CA ARG A 47 -11.06 -8.40 7.27
C ARG A 47 -10.68 -8.23 5.78
N GLY A 48 -9.39 -8.24 5.44
CA GLY A 48 -8.93 -8.12 4.06
C GLY A 48 -9.50 -9.23 3.16
N ILE A 49 -9.59 -10.47 3.67
CA ILE A 49 -10.24 -11.58 2.96
C ILE A 49 -11.71 -11.25 2.68
N GLU A 50 -12.46 -10.77 3.67
CA GLU A 50 -13.89 -10.44 3.50
C GLU A 50 -14.11 -9.23 2.57
N GLU A 51 -13.23 -8.22 2.62
CA GLU A 51 -13.23 -7.07 1.71
C GLU A 51 -13.08 -7.53 0.25
N LEU A 52 -12.08 -8.37 -0.04
CA LEU A 52 -11.85 -8.92 -1.39
C LEU A 52 -12.95 -9.88 -1.85
N LYS A 53 -13.49 -10.74 -0.95
CA LYS A 53 -14.65 -11.57 -1.23
C LYS A 53 -15.90 -10.73 -1.54
N GLY A 54 -16.06 -9.58 -0.89
CA GLY A 54 -17.13 -8.63 -1.17
C GLY A 54 -17.09 -8.05 -2.60
N LEU A 55 -15.93 -8.11 -3.25
CA LEU A 55 -15.74 -7.81 -4.67
C LEU A 55 -15.93 -9.03 -5.59
N GLY A 56 -16.29 -10.20 -5.04
CA GLY A 56 -16.53 -11.44 -5.80
C GLY A 56 -15.28 -12.28 -6.07
N LEU A 57 -14.18 -12.04 -5.37
CA LEU A 57 -12.90 -12.69 -5.60
C LEU A 57 -12.68 -13.90 -4.68
N ALA A 58 -12.08 -14.97 -5.20
CA ALA A 58 -11.49 -16.03 -4.39
C ALA A 58 -10.12 -15.56 -3.90
N VAL A 59 -9.84 -15.72 -2.60
CA VAL A 59 -8.68 -15.09 -1.95
C VAL A 59 -7.72 -16.14 -1.42
N ASP A 60 -6.46 -16.04 -1.83
CA ASP A 60 -5.33 -16.76 -1.23
C ASP A 60 -4.48 -15.78 -0.43
N VAL A 61 -4.01 -16.23 0.75
CA VAL A 61 -3.09 -15.47 1.59
C VAL A 61 -1.66 -15.87 1.28
N LEU A 62 -0.81 -14.90 0.93
CA LEU A 62 0.56 -15.14 0.51
C LEU A 62 1.55 -14.29 1.32
N ASP A 63 2.74 -14.86 1.53
CA ASP A 63 3.91 -14.17 2.09
C ASP A 63 5.07 -14.31 1.11
N ILE A 64 5.59 -13.18 0.59
CA ILE A 64 6.69 -13.21 -0.39
C ILE A 64 8.03 -13.67 0.21
N ASP A 65 8.15 -13.69 1.55
CA ASP A 65 9.32 -14.28 2.20
C ASP A 65 9.35 -15.82 2.09
N ARG A 66 8.18 -16.44 1.80
CA ARG A 66 8.00 -17.90 1.74
C ARG A 66 7.56 -18.39 0.37
N THR A 67 6.96 -17.51 -0.43
CA THR A 67 6.37 -17.84 -1.72
C THR A 67 7.09 -17.07 -2.81
N PRO A 68 7.52 -17.72 -3.90
CA PRO A 68 8.15 -17.03 -5.03
C PRO A 68 7.27 -15.90 -5.55
N CYS A 69 7.79 -14.66 -5.64
CA CYS A 69 7.02 -13.49 -6.03
C CYS A 69 6.32 -13.64 -7.40
N LYS A 70 6.87 -14.48 -8.30
CA LYS A 70 6.23 -14.80 -9.58
C LYS A 70 4.84 -15.40 -9.43
N ALA A 71 4.53 -16.04 -8.31
CA ALA A 71 3.18 -16.57 -8.04
C ALA A 71 2.11 -15.46 -8.04
N LEU A 72 2.47 -14.23 -7.68
CA LEU A 72 1.56 -13.08 -7.69
C LEU A 72 0.99 -12.79 -9.09
N GLU A 73 1.74 -13.12 -10.15
CA GLU A 73 1.28 -12.90 -11.53
C GLU A 73 0.11 -13.79 -11.97
N GLN A 74 -0.26 -14.80 -11.17
CA GLN A 74 -1.39 -15.69 -11.46
C GLN A 74 -2.73 -15.10 -11.03
N TYR A 75 -2.74 -14.09 -10.16
CA TYR A 75 -3.95 -13.47 -9.62
C TYR A 75 -4.40 -12.29 -10.46
N ASP A 76 -5.72 -12.05 -10.49
CA ASP A 76 -6.30 -10.89 -11.16
C ASP A 76 -6.08 -9.61 -10.33
N VAL A 77 -6.12 -9.74 -9.00
CA VAL A 77 -5.92 -8.68 -8.02
C VAL A 77 -4.81 -9.09 -7.06
N VAL A 78 -3.93 -8.15 -6.73
CA VAL A 78 -2.91 -8.35 -5.68
C VAL A 78 -3.04 -7.23 -4.67
N GLU A 79 -3.28 -7.58 -3.41
CA GLU A 79 -3.38 -6.64 -2.31
C GLU A 79 -2.27 -6.87 -1.29
N PHE A 80 -1.56 -5.80 -0.93
CA PHE A 80 -0.58 -5.79 0.15
C PHE A 80 -1.16 -5.13 1.38
N ILE A 81 -1.20 -5.86 2.51
CA ILE A 81 -1.66 -5.32 3.79
C ILE A 81 -0.68 -4.32 4.39
N GLY A 82 -1.14 -3.59 5.41
CA GLY A 82 -0.31 -2.74 6.25
C GLY A 82 0.62 -3.52 7.17
N GLY A 83 1.51 -2.77 7.85
CA GLY A 83 2.51 -3.31 8.77
C GLY A 83 3.73 -2.39 8.84
N ASN A 84 4.92 -2.95 8.74
CA ASN A 84 6.18 -2.21 8.74
C ASN A 84 6.66 -1.90 7.31
N PRO A 85 6.72 -0.62 6.88
CA PRO A 85 7.11 -0.26 5.52
C PRO A 85 8.58 -0.56 5.23
N TYR A 86 9.47 -0.44 6.21
CA TYR A 86 10.90 -0.72 6.05
C TYR A 86 11.14 -2.21 5.82
N TYR A 87 10.49 -3.06 6.63
CA TYR A 87 10.55 -4.51 6.46
C TYR A 87 10.00 -4.91 5.09
N LEU A 88 8.82 -4.40 4.71
CA LEU A 88 8.22 -4.70 3.42
C LEU A 88 9.13 -4.32 2.25
N LEU A 89 9.72 -3.12 2.28
CA LEU A 89 10.63 -2.68 1.22
C LEU A 89 11.89 -3.54 1.16
N THR A 90 12.46 -3.91 2.30
CA THR A 90 13.61 -4.82 2.39
C THR A 90 13.26 -6.17 1.78
N SER A 91 12.14 -6.78 2.19
CA SER A 91 11.68 -8.06 1.67
C SER A 91 11.44 -8.02 0.15
N ILE A 92 10.80 -6.97 -0.37
CA ILE A 92 10.61 -6.78 -1.82
C ILE A 92 11.95 -6.76 -2.57
N ARG A 93 12.97 -6.10 -2.02
CA ARG A 93 14.31 -6.01 -2.63
C ARG A 93 15.03 -7.35 -2.58
N GLU A 94 15.04 -8.02 -1.42
CA GLU A 94 15.70 -9.30 -1.22
C GLU A 94 15.14 -10.41 -2.11
N HIS A 95 13.81 -10.41 -2.30
CA HIS A 95 13.11 -11.39 -3.15
C HIS A 95 12.94 -10.93 -4.60
N HIS A 96 13.58 -9.82 -5.00
CA HIS A 96 13.52 -9.27 -6.36
C HIS A 96 12.10 -9.10 -6.89
N ALA A 97 11.16 -8.71 -6.02
CA ALA A 97 9.74 -8.59 -6.35
C ALA A 97 9.41 -7.31 -7.15
N GLU A 98 10.25 -6.28 -7.11
CA GLU A 98 9.96 -4.98 -7.74
C GLU A 98 9.56 -5.09 -9.23
N PRO A 99 10.30 -5.79 -10.12
CA PRO A 99 9.91 -5.90 -11.52
C PRO A 99 8.56 -6.59 -11.71
N ILE A 100 8.21 -7.52 -10.82
CA ILE A 100 6.94 -8.24 -10.84
C ILE A 100 5.80 -7.31 -10.44
N LEU A 101 5.97 -6.56 -9.35
CA LEU A 101 4.97 -5.61 -8.86
C LEU A 101 4.70 -4.50 -9.88
N ARG A 102 5.75 -4.04 -10.57
CA ARG A 102 5.61 -3.06 -11.64
C ARG A 102 4.75 -3.60 -12.79
N ARG A 103 5.01 -4.83 -13.27
CA ARG A 103 4.18 -5.47 -14.30
C ARG A 103 2.73 -5.68 -13.84
N ILE A 104 2.52 -6.04 -12.56
CA ILE A 104 1.17 -6.18 -11.99
C ILE A 104 0.46 -4.82 -11.99
N ALA A 105 1.11 -3.75 -11.54
CA ALA A 105 0.54 -2.40 -11.55
C ALA A 105 0.16 -1.92 -12.97
N ASP A 106 0.96 -2.30 -13.98
CA ASP A 106 0.72 -1.93 -15.38
C ASP A 106 -0.45 -2.71 -16.02
N SER A 107 -0.64 -3.98 -15.65
CA SER A 107 -1.55 -4.89 -16.36
C SER A 107 -2.75 -5.39 -15.55
N LYS A 108 -2.73 -5.24 -14.23
CA LYS A 108 -3.73 -5.76 -13.29
C LYS A 108 -4.12 -4.72 -12.24
N LEU A 109 -4.92 -5.12 -11.25
CA LEU A 109 -5.22 -4.29 -10.07
C LEU A 109 -4.23 -4.62 -8.96
N LEU A 110 -3.41 -3.64 -8.61
CA LEU A 110 -2.53 -3.68 -7.44
C LEU A 110 -3.09 -2.76 -6.36
N ILE A 111 -3.27 -3.29 -5.15
CA ILE A 111 -3.79 -2.59 -3.98
C ILE A 111 -2.71 -2.55 -2.92
N GLY A 112 -2.48 -1.37 -2.34
CA GLY A 112 -1.60 -1.23 -1.19
C GLY A 112 -2.21 -0.34 -0.14
N TRP A 113 -2.13 -0.73 1.15
CA TRP A 113 -2.61 0.13 2.20
C TRP A 113 -1.63 0.26 3.37
N SER A 114 -1.69 1.41 4.04
CA SER A 114 -0.78 1.76 5.14
C SER A 114 0.69 1.60 4.73
N ALA A 115 1.43 0.64 5.28
CA ALA A 115 2.83 0.38 4.94
C ALA A 115 3.06 0.19 3.43
N ALA A 116 2.18 -0.56 2.74
CA ALA A 116 2.30 -0.77 1.31
C ALA A 116 2.03 0.50 0.50
N ALA A 117 1.15 1.41 0.97
CA ALA A 117 0.91 2.68 0.32
C ALA A 117 2.17 3.57 0.31
N PHE A 118 2.96 3.57 1.40
CA PHE A 118 4.27 4.23 1.40
C PHE A 118 5.25 3.56 0.44
N VAL A 119 5.36 2.23 0.49
CA VAL A 119 6.36 1.47 -0.30
C VAL A 119 6.11 1.57 -1.79
N PHE A 120 4.86 1.72 -2.25
CA PHE A 120 4.53 1.86 -3.67
C PHE A 120 4.76 3.29 -4.19
N GLY A 121 4.94 4.25 -3.31
CA GLY A 121 5.33 5.63 -3.60
C GLY A 121 6.82 5.81 -3.93
N PRO A 122 7.29 7.07 -3.99
CA PRO A 122 8.68 7.41 -4.32
C PRO A 122 9.68 7.11 -3.21
N SER A 123 9.29 7.26 -1.94
CA SER A 123 10.24 7.25 -0.82
C SER A 123 9.57 6.92 0.51
N LEU A 124 10.36 6.41 1.46
CA LEU A 124 10.01 6.30 2.87
C LEU A 124 10.56 7.48 3.71
N ALA A 125 11.14 8.51 3.07
CA ALA A 125 11.81 9.60 3.79
C ALA A 125 10.83 10.33 4.71
N LEU A 126 9.64 10.66 4.24
CA LEU A 126 8.62 11.36 5.06
C LEU A 126 8.20 10.52 6.27
N VAL A 127 7.90 9.24 6.11
CA VAL A 127 7.51 8.39 7.24
C VAL A 127 8.67 8.20 8.22
N ASN A 128 9.90 8.26 7.74
CA ASN A 128 11.10 8.15 8.59
C ASN A 128 11.31 9.37 9.49
N GLU A 129 10.76 10.54 9.15
CA GLU A 129 10.79 11.71 10.04
C GLU A 129 9.94 11.48 11.32
N TYR A 130 8.92 10.65 11.25
CA TYR A 130 7.94 10.46 12.35
C TYR A 130 8.06 9.13 13.07
N THR A 131 8.48 8.08 12.36
CA THR A 131 8.54 6.72 12.91
C THR A 131 9.86 6.02 12.60
N PRO A 132 11.03 6.68 12.83
CA PRO A 132 12.33 6.07 12.56
C PRO A 132 12.56 4.80 13.39
N GLU A 133 11.91 4.69 14.54
CA GLU A 133 11.96 3.52 15.43
C GLU A 133 11.38 2.25 14.79
N MET A 134 10.55 2.39 13.74
CA MET A 134 10.05 1.24 12.98
C MET A 134 11.10 0.64 12.04
N ASN A 135 12.21 1.36 11.80
CA ASN A 135 13.28 0.90 10.91
C ASN A 135 14.21 -0.12 11.60
N LEU A 136 13.63 -1.22 12.06
CA LEU A 136 14.35 -2.29 12.77
C LEU A 136 15.31 -3.07 11.85
N VAL A 137 15.14 -2.95 10.54
CA VAL A 137 16.03 -3.57 9.54
C VAL A 137 17.20 -2.67 9.14
N GLU A 138 17.32 -1.50 9.80
CA GLU A 138 18.37 -0.52 9.56
C GLU A 138 18.53 -0.11 8.09
N LEU A 139 17.39 -0.03 7.36
CA LEU A 139 17.35 0.35 5.96
C LEU A 139 17.96 1.74 5.77
N LYS A 140 19.01 1.87 4.96
CA LYS A 140 19.72 3.13 4.71
C LYS A 140 19.17 3.86 3.47
N ASP A 141 18.89 3.12 2.41
CA ASP A 141 18.28 3.65 1.20
C ASP A 141 16.77 3.65 1.32
N LEU A 142 16.19 4.81 1.57
CA LEU A 142 14.76 5.02 1.74
C LEU A 142 14.01 5.23 0.42
N SER A 143 14.67 5.16 -0.74
CA SER A 143 13.98 5.15 -2.04
C SER A 143 12.98 3.99 -2.07
N ALA A 144 11.75 4.24 -2.51
CA ALA A 144 10.73 3.20 -2.59
C ALA A 144 10.48 2.76 -4.04
N LEU A 145 9.41 2.04 -4.35
CA LEU A 145 9.23 1.40 -5.65
C LEU A 145 8.92 2.36 -6.79
N LYS A 146 8.48 3.58 -6.52
CA LYS A 146 8.12 4.58 -7.54
C LYS A 146 7.12 4.03 -8.56
N LEU A 147 6.09 3.32 -8.10
CA LEU A 147 4.98 2.89 -8.94
C LEU A 147 4.04 4.06 -9.25
N THR A 148 4.19 5.15 -8.52
CA THR A 148 3.54 6.44 -8.73
C THR A 148 4.52 7.56 -8.39
N ASP A 149 4.23 8.78 -8.86
CA ASP A 149 4.99 10.00 -8.63
C ASP A 149 4.53 10.80 -7.41
N ILE A 150 3.51 10.33 -6.68
CA ILE A 150 3.03 10.92 -5.43
C ILE A 150 3.42 10.08 -4.23
N GLU A 151 3.62 10.71 -3.09
CA GLU A 151 3.63 10.04 -1.81
C GLU A 151 2.21 10.02 -1.23
N VAL A 152 1.84 8.90 -0.62
CA VAL A 152 0.56 8.76 0.08
C VAL A 152 0.86 8.69 1.57
N LEU A 153 0.18 9.54 2.33
CA LEU A 153 0.28 9.60 3.77
C LEU A 153 -1.00 9.02 4.40
N PRO A 154 -1.04 7.73 4.70
CA PRO A 154 -2.17 7.08 5.34
C PRO A 154 -2.28 7.50 6.82
N HIS A 155 -3.46 7.28 7.41
CA HIS A 155 -3.76 7.59 8.82
C HIS A 155 -3.51 9.06 9.19
N TYR A 156 -3.75 9.97 8.24
CA TYR A 156 -3.37 11.38 8.39
C TYR A 156 -3.96 12.03 9.64
N ASP A 157 -5.25 11.83 9.94
CA ASP A 157 -5.92 12.33 11.12
C ASP A 157 -5.29 11.86 12.43
N ARG A 158 -4.86 10.58 12.47
CA ARG A 158 -4.15 10.00 13.63
C ARG A 158 -2.77 10.60 13.80
N PHE A 159 -2.03 10.78 12.71
CA PHE A 159 -0.70 11.37 12.75
C PHE A 159 -0.75 12.83 13.14
N LEU A 160 -1.73 13.58 12.60
CA LEU A 160 -1.95 14.98 12.95
C LEU A 160 -2.23 15.17 14.44
N SER A 161 -2.92 14.21 15.08
CA SER A 161 -3.19 14.25 16.51
C SER A 161 -2.03 13.77 17.39
N ARG A 162 -1.10 13.00 16.82
CA ARG A 162 0.01 12.33 17.54
C ARG A 162 1.31 13.12 17.50
N PHE A 163 1.61 13.78 16.39
CA PHE A 163 2.88 14.44 16.16
C PHE A 163 2.73 15.95 16.08
N GLU A 164 3.53 16.67 16.88
CA GLU A 164 3.62 18.13 16.78
C GLU A 164 4.22 18.54 15.43
N HIS A 165 3.78 19.66 14.89
CA HIS A 165 4.26 20.22 13.62
C HIS A 165 4.20 19.26 12.42
N PHE A 166 3.27 18.30 12.47
CA PHE A 166 3.15 17.25 11.45
C PHE A 166 2.91 17.84 10.06
N GLU A 167 1.95 18.76 9.94
CA GLU A 167 1.62 19.37 8.64
C GLU A 167 2.74 20.27 8.11
N GLU A 168 3.42 21.01 8.98
CA GLU A 168 4.56 21.83 8.58
C GLU A 168 5.71 20.97 8.03
N THR A 169 5.95 19.80 8.63
CA THR A 169 6.95 18.84 8.14
C THR A 169 6.53 18.25 6.80
N CYS A 170 5.25 17.91 6.60
CA CYS A 170 4.74 17.46 5.31
C CYS A 170 4.93 18.55 4.24
N ALA A 171 4.53 19.79 4.53
CA ALA A 171 4.68 20.91 3.61
C ALA A 171 6.15 21.20 3.26
N LYS A 172 7.04 21.09 4.26
CA LYS A 172 8.48 21.22 4.05
C LYS A 172 9.02 20.11 3.14
N HIS A 173 8.61 18.87 3.38
CA HIS A 173 9.00 17.73 2.55
C HIS A 173 8.56 17.92 1.09
N GLU A 174 7.30 18.38 0.86
CA GLU A 174 6.80 18.71 -0.49
C GLU A 174 7.65 19.82 -1.15
N ALA A 175 8.02 20.86 -0.40
CA ALA A 175 8.82 21.96 -0.92
C ALA A 175 10.26 21.52 -1.26
N ASP A 176 10.86 20.67 -0.41
CA ASP A 176 12.24 20.22 -0.57
C ASP A 176 12.39 19.18 -1.69
N THR A 177 11.39 18.34 -1.90
CA THR A 177 11.43 17.21 -2.85
C THR A 177 10.72 17.48 -4.17
N GLY A 178 9.75 18.40 -4.18
CA GLY A 178 8.83 18.60 -5.31
C GLY A 178 7.82 17.48 -5.47
N VAL A 179 7.74 16.52 -4.54
CA VAL A 179 6.80 15.39 -4.56
C VAL A 179 5.53 15.76 -3.82
N ALA A 180 4.38 15.61 -4.47
CA ALA A 180 3.09 15.83 -3.82
C ALA A 180 2.78 14.74 -2.80
N VAL A 181 2.33 15.12 -1.61
CA VAL A 181 1.90 14.21 -0.54
C VAL A 181 0.38 14.19 -0.45
N VAL A 182 -0.24 13.07 -0.78
CA VAL A 182 -1.69 12.87 -0.67
C VAL A 182 -2.04 12.37 0.73
N ARG A 183 -2.68 13.22 1.51
CA ARG A 183 -3.11 12.95 2.88
C ARG A 183 -4.43 12.18 2.86
N LEU A 184 -4.43 10.97 3.43
CA LEU A 184 -5.58 10.06 3.48
C LEU A 184 -5.95 9.76 4.93
N ASN A 185 -7.19 10.09 5.30
CA ASN A 185 -7.80 9.60 6.53
C ASN A 185 -8.22 8.14 6.37
N ASP A 186 -8.48 7.46 7.48
CA ASP A 186 -9.02 6.10 7.40
C ASP A 186 -10.36 6.10 6.65
N GLY A 187 -10.50 5.16 5.70
CA GLY A 187 -11.60 5.10 4.75
C GLY A 187 -11.33 5.78 3.41
N ASP A 188 -10.26 6.59 3.30
CA ASP A 188 -9.86 7.23 2.05
C ASP A 188 -8.91 6.36 1.22
N ALA A 189 -8.88 6.64 -0.08
CA ALA A 189 -7.93 6.04 -1.03
C ALA A 189 -7.59 7.02 -2.17
N VAL A 190 -6.53 6.70 -2.90
CA VAL A 190 -6.26 7.30 -4.21
C VAL A 190 -6.18 6.20 -5.27
N LEU A 191 -7.00 6.33 -6.31
CA LEU A 191 -7.00 5.47 -7.49
C LEU A 191 -6.11 6.10 -8.56
N ILE A 192 -5.17 5.32 -9.10
CA ILE A 192 -4.15 5.78 -10.04
C ILE A 192 -4.26 4.94 -11.33
N ARG A 193 -4.46 5.63 -12.46
CA ARG A 193 -4.58 5.04 -13.80
C ARG A 193 -3.68 5.79 -14.78
N GLY A 194 -2.49 5.27 -14.99
CA GLY A 194 -1.48 6.01 -15.75
C GLY A 194 -1.13 7.33 -15.03
N THR A 195 -1.42 8.46 -15.65
CA THR A 195 -1.20 9.80 -15.07
C THR A 195 -2.40 10.34 -14.27
N GLU A 196 -3.57 9.73 -14.44
CA GLU A 196 -4.79 10.14 -13.74
C GLU A 196 -4.77 9.68 -12.29
N LYS A 197 -5.14 10.57 -11.38
CA LYS A 197 -5.22 10.34 -9.94
C LYS A 197 -6.56 10.84 -9.42
N GLU A 198 -7.34 9.95 -8.83
CA GLU A 198 -8.66 10.24 -8.26
C GLU A 198 -8.63 9.95 -6.76
N ILE A 199 -8.88 10.99 -5.94
CA ILE A 199 -8.97 10.82 -4.49
C ILE A 199 -10.40 10.42 -4.15
N ILE A 200 -10.53 9.28 -3.48
CA ILE A 200 -11.80 8.73 -3.00
C ILE A 200 -11.86 9.03 -1.50
N ARG A 201 -12.92 9.72 -1.07
CA ARG A 201 -13.18 10.01 0.33
C ARG A 201 -14.25 9.07 0.87
N GLY A 202 -13.95 8.45 2.03
CA GLY A 202 -14.83 7.49 2.69
C GLY A 202 -15.79 8.07 3.70
#